data_092837f9c40e16ca6af476f5344cb1e4
#
_entry.id   092837f9c40e16ca6af476f5344cb1e4
#
_cell.length_a   1.000
_cell.length_b   1.000
_cell.length_c   1.000
_cell.angle_alpha   90.00
_cell.angle_beta   90.00
_cell.angle_gamma   90.00
#
_symmetry.space_group_name_H-M   'P 1'
#
loop_
_entity.id
_entity.type
_entity.pdbx_description
1 polymer ?
#
loop_
_entity_poly.entity_id
_entity_poly.type
_entity_poly.pdbx_seq_one_letter_code
_entity_poly.pdbx_strand_id
1 'polypeptide(L)'
;MKIKTILATCYAVNPYKGSEDGMGWHFINQIARFNKVIAITRENNQPVIEKFMKENPSEFYQNITFLYFDLPYWMRFWKKGGRGAMLFYYMWQKGNVSFMKKQNIKFDIVHNVNFHNDWTPTFLYKLKKPLIWGPIGHHPQIPRQYLKLYAKKYFYIDKATWLVKKMFWNYSVYL
;
A
#
# COMPACT_ATOMS: atom_id res chain seq x y z
N MET A 1 25.20 -10.94 -8.78
CA MET A 1 24.45 -9.95 -7.95
C MET A 1 24.05 -10.62 -6.64
N LYS A 2 24.21 -9.98 -5.47
CA LYS A 2 23.81 -10.61 -4.20
C LYS A 2 22.30 -10.52 -4.04
N ILE A 3 21.62 -11.66 -3.88
CA ILE A 3 20.18 -11.74 -3.61
C ILE A 3 19.86 -11.01 -2.32
N LYS A 4 18.85 -10.12 -2.37
CA LYS A 4 18.34 -9.38 -1.22
C LYS A 4 17.00 -9.94 -0.75
N THR A 5 16.69 -9.73 0.52
CA THR A 5 15.36 -9.98 1.05
C THR A 5 14.62 -8.65 1.16
N ILE A 6 13.53 -8.53 0.43
CA ILE A 6 12.73 -7.30 0.33
C ILE A 6 11.41 -7.50 1.09
N LEU A 7 11.19 -6.65 2.09
CA LEU A 7 9.91 -6.55 2.75
C LEU A 7 9.00 -5.61 1.95
N ALA A 8 8.00 -6.15 1.29
CA ALA A 8 7.06 -5.40 0.47
C ALA A 8 5.70 -5.27 1.18
N THR A 9 5.20 -4.06 1.40
CA THR A 9 3.82 -3.86 1.86
C THR A 9 2.92 -3.54 0.68
N CYS A 10 1.91 -4.37 0.46
CA CYS A 10 0.96 -4.28 -0.64
C CYS A 10 -0.46 -4.35 -0.08
N TYR A 11 -1.10 -3.20 0.10
CA TYR A 11 -2.45 -3.14 0.66
C TYR A 11 -3.48 -3.86 -0.23
N ALA A 12 -3.41 -3.64 -1.52
CA ALA A 12 -4.28 -4.24 -2.52
C ALA A 12 -3.48 -5.25 -3.36
N VAL A 13 -3.90 -6.51 -3.32
CA VAL A 13 -3.31 -7.60 -4.10
C VAL A 13 -4.41 -8.54 -4.57
N ASN A 14 -4.65 -8.57 -5.87
CA ASN A 14 -5.55 -9.53 -6.46
C ASN A 14 -5.11 -9.86 -7.90
N PRO A 15 -4.66 -11.09 -8.16
CA PRO A 15 -4.17 -11.49 -9.47
C PRO A 15 -5.23 -11.55 -10.57
N TYR A 16 -6.52 -11.59 -10.20
CA TYR A 16 -7.64 -11.62 -11.17
C TYR A 16 -8.16 -10.21 -11.52
N LYS A 17 -7.59 -9.16 -10.93
CA LYS A 17 -8.02 -7.78 -11.16
C LYS A 17 -6.91 -6.95 -11.79
N GLY A 18 -7.30 -5.86 -12.41
CA GLY A 18 -6.39 -4.79 -12.86
C GLY A 18 -6.18 -3.71 -11.80
N SER A 19 -5.67 -2.53 -12.25
CA SER A 19 -5.43 -1.36 -11.42
C SER A 19 -4.53 -1.65 -10.20
N GLU A 20 -4.82 -1.08 -9.05
CA GLU A 20 -4.04 -1.22 -7.80
C GLU A 20 -3.87 -2.68 -7.34
N ASP A 21 -4.93 -3.48 -7.45
CA ASP A 21 -4.91 -4.90 -7.06
C ASP A 21 -3.94 -5.71 -7.92
N GLY A 22 -4.04 -5.55 -9.25
CA GLY A 22 -3.15 -6.22 -10.20
C GLY A 22 -1.72 -5.69 -10.13
N MET A 23 -1.56 -4.37 -9.95
CA MET A 23 -0.24 -3.76 -9.75
C MET A 23 0.49 -4.39 -8.57
N GLY A 24 -0.17 -4.52 -7.41
CA GLY A 24 0.41 -5.14 -6.23
C GLY A 24 0.88 -6.57 -6.49
N TRP A 25 0.07 -7.38 -7.16
CA TRP A 25 0.41 -8.75 -7.55
C TRP A 25 1.63 -8.80 -8.47
N HIS A 26 1.62 -8.00 -9.55
CA HIS A 26 2.70 -8.02 -10.53
C HIS A 26 4.02 -7.48 -9.97
N PHE A 27 4.00 -6.44 -9.13
CA PHE A 27 5.22 -5.94 -8.50
C PHE A 27 5.89 -6.99 -7.61
N ILE A 28 5.11 -7.68 -6.75
CA ILE A 28 5.62 -8.76 -5.91
C ILE A 28 6.31 -9.83 -6.77
N ASN A 29 5.65 -10.26 -7.85
CA ASN A 29 6.18 -11.30 -8.74
C ASN A 29 7.44 -10.83 -9.50
N GLN A 30 7.46 -9.58 -9.99
CA GLN A 30 8.65 -9.07 -10.68
C GLN A 30 9.85 -8.93 -9.74
N ILE A 31 9.65 -8.53 -8.50
CA ILE A 31 10.73 -8.50 -7.50
C ILE A 31 11.22 -9.92 -7.20
N ALA A 32 10.32 -10.89 -7.12
CA ALA A 32 10.62 -12.29 -6.82
C ALA A 32 11.47 -13.00 -7.89
N ARG A 33 11.49 -12.47 -9.11
CA ARG A 33 12.38 -12.98 -10.17
C ARG A 33 13.86 -12.86 -9.83
N PHE A 34 14.23 -11.90 -8.99
CA PHE A 34 15.62 -11.54 -8.71
C PHE A 34 15.97 -11.54 -7.22
N ASN A 35 14.97 -11.55 -6.35
CA ASN A 35 15.16 -11.38 -4.92
C ASN A 35 14.14 -12.24 -4.12
N LYS A 36 14.40 -12.42 -2.83
CA LYS A 36 13.40 -12.96 -1.91
C LYS A 36 12.44 -11.84 -1.50
N VAL A 37 11.15 -12.12 -1.44
CA VAL A 37 10.10 -11.16 -1.10
C VAL A 37 9.31 -11.66 0.10
N ILE A 38 9.19 -10.82 1.10
CA ILE A 38 8.23 -10.98 2.19
C ILE A 38 7.13 -9.97 1.92
N ALA A 39 6.00 -10.43 1.41
CA ALA A 39 4.89 -9.59 1.00
C ALA A 39 3.82 -9.51 2.10
N ILE A 40 3.67 -8.34 2.73
CA ILE A 40 2.58 -8.10 3.67
C ILE A 40 1.38 -7.57 2.91
N THR A 41 0.27 -8.24 3.03
CA THR A 41 -1.01 -7.81 2.46
C THR A 41 -2.15 -8.04 3.44
N ARG A 42 -3.35 -7.60 3.06
CA ARG A 42 -4.54 -7.77 3.90
C ARG A 42 -5.03 -9.22 3.93
N GLU A 43 -5.63 -9.63 5.04
CA GLU A 43 -6.21 -10.96 5.21
C GLU A 43 -7.24 -11.32 4.13
N ASN A 44 -8.04 -10.35 3.70
CA ASN A 44 -9.05 -10.58 2.66
C ASN A 44 -8.49 -10.89 1.27
N ASN A 45 -7.20 -10.67 1.04
CA ASN A 45 -6.53 -11.00 -0.22
C ASN A 45 -6.05 -12.45 -0.25
N GLN A 46 -5.94 -13.11 0.91
CA GLN A 46 -5.40 -14.48 1.04
C GLN A 46 -6.11 -15.49 0.14
N PRO A 47 -7.45 -15.63 0.16
CA PRO A 47 -8.12 -16.69 -0.61
C PRO A 47 -7.88 -16.58 -2.11
N VAL A 48 -7.85 -15.35 -2.64
CA VAL A 48 -7.66 -15.13 -4.09
C VAL A 48 -6.20 -15.34 -4.51
N ILE A 49 -5.25 -14.99 -3.65
CA ILE A 49 -3.81 -15.21 -3.87
C ILE A 49 -3.52 -16.70 -3.88
N GLU A 50 -3.93 -17.43 -2.86
CA GLU A 50 -3.67 -18.88 -2.72
C GLU A 50 -4.33 -19.66 -3.84
N LYS A 51 -5.57 -19.33 -4.20
CA LYS A 51 -6.28 -19.91 -5.33
C LYS A 51 -5.49 -19.73 -6.63
N PHE A 52 -5.10 -18.50 -6.94
CA PHE A 52 -4.38 -18.18 -8.16
C PHE A 52 -3.04 -18.91 -8.24
N MET A 53 -2.27 -18.93 -7.16
CA MET A 53 -0.96 -19.60 -7.10
C MET A 53 -1.10 -21.12 -7.34
N LYS A 54 -2.19 -21.73 -6.86
CA LYS A 54 -2.50 -23.14 -7.10
C LYS A 54 -2.89 -23.41 -8.56
N GLU A 55 -3.69 -22.53 -9.15
CA GLU A 55 -4.17 -22.65 -10.54
C GLU A 55 -3.07 -22.31 -11.57
N ASN A 56 -2.12 -21.45 -11.21
CA ASN A 56 -1.08 -20.94 -12.09
C ASN A 56 0.31 -21.09 -11.43
N PRO A 57 0.83 -22.32 -11.31
CA PRO A 57 2.10 -22.55 -10.64
C PRO A 57 3.26 -21.82 -11.35
N SER A 58 4.20 -21.28 -10.57
CA SER A 58 5.38 -20.58 -11.06
C SER A 58 6.57 -20.87 -10.17
N GLU A 59 7.75 -21.04 -10.77
CA GLU A 59 9.01 -21.24 -10.06
C GLU A 59 9.38 -20.05 -9.15
N PHE A 60 8.91 -18.83 -9.46
CA PHE A 60 9.21 -17.64 -8.68
C PHE A 60 8.48 -17.61 -7.33
N TYR A 61 7.42 -18.39 -7.15
CA TYR A 61 6.67 -18.42 -5.90
C TYR A 61 7.49 -18.94 -4.71
N GLN A 62 8.51 -19.77 -4.97
CA GLN A 62 9.45 -20.18 -3.92
C GLN A 62 10.22 -19.01 -3.29
N ASN A 63 10.30 -17.88 -3.98
CA ASN A 63 10.95 -16.67 -3.51
C ASN A 63 9.98 -15.72 -2.78
N ILE A 64 8.68 -16.05 -2.70
CA ILE A 64 7.64 -15.20 -2.10
C ILE A 64 7.12 -15.83 -0.81
N THR A 65 7.14 -15.06 0.25
CA THR A 65 6.45 -15.39 1.50
C THR A 65 5.37 -14.35 1.75
N PHE A 66 4.12 -14.76 1.66
CA PHE A 66 3.00 -13.88 2.02
C PHE A 66 2.77 -13.89 3.52
N LEU A 67 2.63 -12.70 4.10
CA LEU A 67 2.17 -12.47 5.46
C LEU A 67 0.86 -11.71 5.39
N TYR A 68 -0.17 -12.29 5.97
CA TYR A 68 -1.50 -11.69 5.99
C TYR A 68 -1.71 -10.95 7.29
N PHE A 69 -2.03 -9.66 7.19
CA PHE A 69 -2.23 -8.79 8.35
C PHE A 69 -3.43 -7.88 8.14
N ASP A 70 -4.28 -7.82 9.14
CA ASP A 70 -5.33 -6.80 9.21
C ASP A 70 -5.44 -6.25 10.63
N LEU A 71 -6.10 -5.10 10.76
CA LEU A 71 -6.40 -4.53 12.06
C LEU A 71 -7.47 -5.35 12.78
N PRO A 72 -7.46 -5.39 14.12
CA PRO A 72 -8.51 -6.05 14.90
C PRO A 72 -9.90 -5.53 14.52
N TYR A 73 -10.93 -6.36 14.68
CA TYR A 73 -12.29 -6.01 14.27
C TYR A 73 -12.79 -4.69 14.87
N TRP A 74 -12.53 -4.40 16.13
CA TRP A 74 -12.91 -3.15 16.80
C TRP A 74 -12.28 -1.88 16.20
N MET A 75 -11.20 -2.02 15.44
CA MET A 75 -10.58 -0.92 14.69
C MET A 75 -11.08 -0.81 13.25
N ARG A 76 -11.84 -1.77 12.74
CA ARG A 76 -12.25 -1.84 11.32
C ARG A 76 -13.76 -1.98 11.09
N PHE A 77 -14.58 -2.15 12.13
CA PHE A 77 -16.03 -2.37 11.98
C PHE A 77 -16.77 -1.23 11.25
N TRP A 78 -16.24 -0.02 11.36
CA TRP A 78 -16.79 1.18 10.71
C TRP A 78 -16.44 1.28 9.22
N LYS A 79 -15.44 0.53 8.75
CA LYS A 79 -15.02 0.53 7.34
C LYS A 79 -15.98 -0.31 6.50
N LYS A 80 -16.71 0.33 5.59
CA LYS A 80 -17.62 -0.35 4.65
C LYS A 80 -17.25 0.04 3.21
N GLY A 81 -16.85 -0.94 2.40
CA GLY A 81 -16.40 -0.72 1.01
C GLY A 81 -15.30 0.33 0.91
N GLY A 82 -15.48 1.32 0.03
CA GLY A 82 -14.55 2.45 -0.14
C GLY A 82 -14.65 3.53 0.94
N ARG A 83 -15.72 3.51 1.76
CA ARG A 83 -15.90 4.52 2.81
C ARG A 83 -14.83 4.36 3.89
N GLY A 84 -14.11 5.44 4.18
CA GLY A 84 -13.05 5.45 5.19
C GLY A 84 -11.78 4.71 4.77
N ALA A 85 -11.63 4.33 3.49
CA ALA A 85 -10.51 3.53 3.01
C ALA A 85 -9.14 4.18 3.31
N MET A 86 -9.01 5.50 3.16
CA MET A 86 -7.75 6.20 3.41
C MET A 86 -7.36 6.22 4.88
N LEU A 87 -8.31 6.45 5.78
CA LEU A 87 -8.04 6.40 7.23
C LEU A 87 -7.67 4.97 7.65
N PHE A 88 -8.40 3.98 7.13
CA PHE A 88 -8.08 2.58 7.40
C PHE A 88 -6.67 2.22 6.88
N TYR A 89 -6.33 2.62 5.67
CA TYR A 89 -5.00 2.40 5.09
C TYR A 89 -3.89 3.04 5.94
N TYR A 90 -4.10 4.26 6.41
CA TYR A 90 -3.17 4.94 7.32
C TYR A 90 -2.94 4.14 8.61
N MET A 91 -4.03 3.68 9.23
CA MET A 91 -3.96 2.85 10.44
C MET A 91 -3.33 1.49 10.17
N TRP A 92 -3.65 0.86 9.05
CA TRP A 92 -3.08 -0.41 8.62
C TRP A 92 -1.57 -0.29 8.39
N GLN A 93 -1.10 0.76 7.74
CA GLN A 93 0.33 1.02 7.56
C GLN A 93 1.07 1.14 8.89
N LYS A 94 0.49 1.87 9.84
CA LYS A 94 1.05 1.99 11.20
C LYS A 94 1.10 0.63 11.92
N GLY A 95 0.04 -0.16 11.77
CA GLY A 95 -0.05 -1.52 12.33
C GLY A 95 1.00 -2.48 11.77
N ASN A 96 1.30 -2.40 10.48
CA ASN A 96 2.33 -3.22 9.83
C ASN A 96 3.70 -3.12 10.51
N VAL A 97 4.10 -1.93 10.92
CA VAL A 97 5.38 -1.74 11.61
C VAL A 97 5.44 -2.53 12.91
N SER A 98 4.36 -2.47 13.70
CA SER A 98 4.25 -3.22 14.95
C SER A 98 4.18 -4.73 14.70
N PHE A 99 3.44 -5.13 13.68
CA PHE A 99 3.34 -6.53 13.24
C PHE A 99 4.73 -7.07 12.85
N MET A 100 5.46 -6.37 11.98
CA MET A 100 6.78 -6.82 11.53
C MET A 100 7.83 -6.89 12.64
N LYS A 101 7.81 -5.95 13.57
CA LYS A 101 8.73 -5.99 14.72
C LYS A 101 8.54 -7.24 15.59
N LYS A 102 7.33 -7.81 15.62
CA LYS A 102 7.02 -9.05 16.36
C LYS A 102 7.43 -10.32 15.62
N GLN A 103 7.54 -10.28 14.26
CA GLN A 103 7.85 -11.47 13.46
C GLN A 103 9.30 -11.94 13.56
N ASN A 104 10.21 -11.10 14.07
CA ASN A 104 11.65 -11.41 14.16
C ASN A 104 12.26 -11.89 12.81
N ILE A 105 11.75 -11.39 11.68
CA ILE A 105 12.20 -11.75 10.34
C ILE A 105 13.26 -10.76 9.88
N LYS A 106 14.34 -11.26 9.28
CA LYS A 106 15.41 -10.43 8.71
C LYS A 106 15.08 -10.04 7.27
N PHE A 107 15.29 -8.77 6.93
CA PHE A 107 15.18 -8.23 5.57
C PHE A 107 16.20 -7.10 5.37
N ASP A 108 16.51 -6.82 4.11
CA ASP A 108 17.54 -5.85 3.71
C ASP A 108 16.94 -4.50 3.36
N ILE A 109 15.80 -4.51 2.66
CA ILE A 109 15.14 -3.33 2.09
C ILE A 109 13.65 -3.41 2.43
N VAL A 110 13.01 -2.26 2.60
CA VAL A 110 11.55 -2.14 2.73
C VAL A 110 10.99 -1.42 1.51
N HIS A 111 9.85 -1.88 1.01
CA HIS A 111 9.18 -1.30 -0.14
C HIS A 111 7.69 -1.16 0.12
N ASN A 112 7.19 0.08 0.07
CA ASN A 112 5.74 0.33 0.05
C ASN A 112 5.28 0.36 -1.40
N VAL A 113 4.58 -0.70 -1.85
CA VAL A 113 4.37 -0.98 -3.29
C VAL A 113 3.15 -0.28 -3.87
N ASN A 114 2.03 -0.21 -3.17
CA ASN A 114 0.80 0.32 -3.74
C ASN A 114 -0.13 1.01 -2.74
N PHE A 115 -1.23 1.55 -3.25
CA PHE A 115 -2.26 2.29 -2.54
C PHE A 115 -1.72 3.59 -1.92
N HIS A 116 -0.81 4.24 -2.59
CA HIS A 116 -0.19 5.46 -2.11
C HIS A 116 -0.51 6.68 -2.94
N ASN A 117 -0.44 7.76 -2.24
CA ASN A 117 -0.50 9.10 -2.74
C ASN A 117 0.67 9.90 -2.11
N ASP A 118 0.89 11.07 -2.62
CA ASP A 118 2.00 11.95 -2.24
C ASP A 118 1.83 12.67 -0.90
N TRP A 119 0.76 12.41 -0.15
CA TRP A 119 0.46 13.11 1.12
C TRP A 119 0.24 12.16 2.31
N THR A 120 0.03 10.87 2.09
CA THR A 120 -0.09 9.90 3.18
C THR A 120 1.25 9.24 3.44
N PRO A 121 1.90 9.50 4.59
CA PRO A 121 3.23 8.96 4.86
C PRO A 121 3.22 7.44 4.98
N THR A 122 4.31 6.81 4.57
CA THR A 122 4.56 5.41 4.93
C THR A 122 5.28 5.35 6.28
N PHE A 123 4.88 4.42 7.15
CA PHE A 123 5.53 4.23 8.45
C PHE A 123 6.73 3.27 8.41
N LEU A 124 7.06 2.73 7.24
CA LEU A 124 8.13 1.74 7.09
C LEU A 124 9.52 2.28 7.43
N TYR A 125 9.74 3.60 7.38
CA TYR A 125 11.00 4.21 7.83
C TYR A 125 11.35 3.84 9.29
N LYS A 126 10.34 3.51 10.13
CA LYS A 126 10.53 3.07 11.53
C LYS A 126 11.20 1.70 11.65
N LEU A 127 11.33 0.97 10.56
CA LEU A 127 12.06 -0.29 10.49
C LEU A 127 13.57 -0.08 10.29
N LYS A 128 14.02 1.16 10.10
CA LYS A 128 15.45 1.55 9.99
C LYS A 128 16.21 0.76 8.92
N LYS A 129 15.57 0.56 7.77
CA LYS A 129 16.15 -0.07 6.58
C LYS A 129 16.02 0.88 5.38
N PRO A 130 16.84 0.72 4.33
CA PRO A 130 16.62 1.44 3.08
C PRO A 130 15.17 1.29 2.64
N LEU A 131 14.52 2.42 2.32
CA LEU A 131 13.10 2.49 1.99
C LEU A 131 12.91 2.86 0.52
N ILE A 132 12.13 2.05 -0.19
CA ILE A 132 11.55 2.37 -1.48
C ILE A 132 10.08 2.73 -1.24
N TRP A 133 9.68 3.91 -1.67
CA TRP A 133 8.29 4.37 -1.58
C TRP A 133 7.78 4.72 -2.96
N GLY A 134 6.93 3.90 -3.52
CA GLY A 134 6.41 4.13 -4.87
C GLY A 134 6.11 2.84 -5.65
N PRO A 135 5.49 3.00 -6.83
CA PRO A 135 5.21 4.28 -7.51
C PRO A 135 4.18 5.15 -6.76
N ILE A 136 4.37 6.47 -6.75
CA ILE A 136 3.50 7.42 -6.05
C ILE A 136 2.62 8.14 -7.05
N GLY A 137 1.29 8.11 -6.80
CA GLY A 137 0.34 8.91 -7.57
C GLY A 137 0.28 10.34 -7.06
N HIS A 138 0.60 11.31 -7.93
CA HIS A 138 0.40 12.72 -7.65
C HIS A 138 -0.86 13.21 -8.36
N HIS A 139 -1.77 13.84 -7.63
CA HIS A 139 -2.96 14.47 -8.17
C HIS A 139 -2.79 15.98 -8.04
N PRO A 140 -2.43 16.68 -9.12
CA PRO A 140 -2.28 18.14 -9.09
C PRO A 140 -3.62 18.82 -8.83
N GLN A 141 -3.57 20.07 -8.37
CA GLN A 141 -4.78 20.87 -8.16
C GLN A 141 -5.48 21.08 -9.50
N ILE A 142 -6.79 20.86 -9.53
CA ILE A 142 -7.58 21.09 -10.75
C ILE A 142 -7.62 22.60 -11.03
N PRO A 143 -7.21 23.07 -12.24
CA PRO A 143 -7.30 24.47 -12.58
C PRO A 143 -8.74 24.98 -12.49
N ARG A 144 -8.94 26.16 -11.89
CA ARG A 144 -10.26 26.74 -11.60
C ARG A 144 -11.18 26.82 -12.85
N GLN A 145 -10.63 27.02 -14.02
CA GLN A 145 -11.38 27.07 -15.27
C GLN A 145 -12.15 25.78 -15.56
N TYR A 146 -11.60 24.62 -15.20
CA TYR A 146 -12.26 23.32 -15.37
C TYR A 146 -13.29 23.06 -14.28
N LEU A 147 -13.08 23.54 -13.06
CA LEU A 147 -14.03 23.40 -11.96
C LEU A 147 -15.32 24.21 -12.16
N LYS A 148 -15.28 25.28 -12.97
CA LYS A 148 -16.49 26.09 -13.29
C LYS A 148 -17.55 25.29 -14.05
N LEU A 149 -17.16 24.26 -14.79
CA LEU A 149 -18.05 23.38 -15.56
C LEU A 149 -18.80 22.37 -14.68
N TYR A 150 -18.40 22.20 -13.45
CA TYR A 150 -18.98 21.24 -12.51
C TYR A 150 -19.80 21.94 -11.41
N ALA A 151 -20.65 21.16 -10.71
CA ALA A 151 -21.42 21.70 -9.60
C ALA A 151 -20.51 22.27 -8.50
N LYS A 152 -20.95 23.36 -7.84
CA LYS A 152 -20.18 24.07 -6.79
C LYS A 152 -19.61 23.15 -5.70
N LYS A 153 -20.27 22.02 -5.40
CA LYS A 153 -19.80 21.05 -4.41
C LYS A 153 -18.41 20.49 -4.76
N TYR A 154 -18.09 20.26 -6.03
CA TYR A 154 -16.79 19.72 -6.45
C TYR A 154 -15.67 20.74 -6.23
N PHE A 155 -15.94 22.02 -6.39
CA PHE A 155 -14.99 23.07 -6.05
C PHE A 155 -14.63 23.04 -4.54
N TYR A 156 -15.63 22.90 -3.67
CA TYR A 156 -15.37 22.83 -2.23
C TYR A 156 -14.68 21.54 -1.81
N ILE A 157 -15.02 20.42 -2.46
CA ILE A 157 -14.36 19.12 -2.22
C ILE A 157 -12.90 19.21 -2.62
N ASP A 158 -12.58 19.74 -3.81
CA ASP A 158 -11.19 19.90 -4.26
C ASP A 158 -10.40 20.80 -3.30
N LYS A 159 -10.98 21.94 -2.91
CA LYS A 159 -10.36 22.87 -1.96
C LYS A 159 -10.12 22.24 -0.59
N ALA A 160 -11.08 21.48 -0.07
CA ALA A 160 -10.96 20.77 1.21
C ALA A 160 -9.89 19.67 1.14
N THR A 161 -9.85 18.90 0.05
CA THR A 161 -8.83 17.89 -0.19
C THR A 161 -7.43 18.50 -0.19
N TRP A 162 -7.26 19.65 -0.87
CA TRP A 162 -5.98 20.35 -0.90
C TRP A 162 -5.57 20.94 0.45
N LEU A 163 -6.54 21.40 1.25
CA LEU A 163 -6.26 21.85 2.61
C LEU A 163 -5.72 20.67 3.46
N VAL A 164 -6.36 19.52 3.39
CA VAL A 164 -5.91 18.31 4.09
C VAL A 164 -4.51 17.90 3.63
N LYS A 165 -4.23 17.88 2.31
CA LYS A 165 -2.91 17.58 1.77
C LYS A 165 -1.84 18.53 2.32
N LYS A 166 -2.11 19.85 2.29
CA LYS A 166 -1.20 20.86 2.85
C LYS A 166 -0.92 20.66 4.33
N MET A 167 -1.93 20.26 5.11
CA MET A 167 -1.72 19.94 6.52
C MET A 167 -0.76 18.76 6.67
N PHE A 168 -0.93 17.69 5.91
CA PHE A 168 -0.01 16.56 5.95
C PHE A 168 1.41 16.95 5.53
N TRP A 169 1.58 17.70 4.45
CA TRP A 169 2.91 18.16 4.01
C TRP A 169 3.61 19.08 4.99
N ASN A 170 2.88 20.00 5.65
CA ASN A 170 3.48 20.95 6.57
C ASN A 170 3.77 20.37 7.95
N TYR A 171 2.99 19.41 8.41
CA TYR A 171 3.10 18.85 9.76
C TYR A 171 3.67 17.43 9.80
N SER A 172 3.84 16.79 8.65
CA SER A 172 4.50 15.48 8.60
C SER A 172 6.02 15.69 8.45
N VAL A 173 6.75 15.35 9.49
CA VAL A 173 8.24 15.38 9.50
C VAL A 173 8.85 14.36 8.53
N TYR A 174 8.03 13.56 7.84
CA TYR A 174 8.41 12.36 7.09
C TYR A 174 7.87 12.32 5.65
N LEU A 175 7.40 13.46 5.14
CA LEU A 175 7.03 13.61 3.73
C LEU A 175 8.04 14.48 3.00
#